data_ed8361921a0ca9b90c22cfc91fbca69d
#
_entry.id   ed8361921a0ca9b90c22cfc91fbca69d
#
_cell.length_a   1.000
_cell.length_b   1.000
_cell.length_c   1.000
_cell.angle_alpha   90.00
_cell.angle_beta   90.00
_cell.angle_gamma   90.00
#
_symmetry.space_group_name_H-M   'P 1'
#
loop_
_entity.id
_entity.type
_entity.pdbx_description
1 polymer ?
#
loop_
_entity_poly.entity_id
_entity_poly.type
_entity_poly.pdbx_seq_one_letter_code
_entity_poly.pdbx_strand_id
1 'polypeptide(L)'
;MKRIYLYFKERTEKGEFTSRGIQILFFWGLGLFSTIWFLVRVIPKPSRASYPCMQTAAPLMSAFVMYLLSFTGVWVSLRQLREAFRNRKVVVGVFAFAGFCFFGALMLVENSTDMLAQTFLPTREPRMAWGKNNPVGEAKGIYPGRVVWTHAPGAATWKKGEGFWFEDRWNNQADADWLLNQSLLSLTGEKKEKAAWKSLFIYFNQQHDKGQRGYKKGERIAIKINQNNTFSHEDCEQLNASPHLTLALLRSLVNDGGVPQEQITVFDASRFITKALYDKCHAEFPGVVYLDNEGGNGRTQSTYTADAIPYSTDNGRLARGLANCALEADYLINMALLKGHGGQGVTLCAKNWYGVTDINRDFRKNQHNNFNQDRGGKPRYMT
;
A
#
# COMPACT_ATOMS: atom_id res chain seq x y z
N MET A 1 -31.81 34.57 4.74
CA MET A 1 -30.76 33.94 5.57
C MET A 1 -31.28 33.49 6.95
N LYS A 2 -31.94 34.32 7.75
CA LYS A 2 -32.43 33.95 9.10
C LYS A 2 -33.42 32.75 9.12
N ARG A 3 -34.31 32.61 8.12
CA ARG A 3 -35.26 31.48 7.99
C ARG A 3 -34.54 30.14 7.64
N ILE A 4 -33.50 30.21 6.82
CA ILE A 4 -32.68 29.04 6.44
C ILE A 4 -31.86 28.57 7.65
N TYR A 5 -31.29 29.50 8.42
CA TYR A 5 -30.54 29.20 9.64
C TYR A 5 -31.41 28.54 10.70
N LEU A 6 -32.67 29.05 10.94
CA LEU A 6 -33.61 28.47 11.89
C LEU A 6 -34.07 27.07 11.45
N TYR A 7 -34.31 26.85 10.17
CA TYR A 7 -34.66 25.54 9.62
C TYR A 7 -33.56 24.49 9.85
N PHE A 8 -32.30 24.88 9.64
CA PHE A 8 -31.18 24.00 9.92
C PHE A 8 -30.95 23.77 11.43
N LYS A 9 -31.12 24.79 12.26
CA LYS A 9 -30.97 24.68 13.71
C LYS A 9 -32.01 23.73 14.33
N GLU A 10 -33.26 23.84 13.95
CA GLU A 10 -34.36 23.00 14.44
C GLU A 10 -34.22 21.52 14.06
N ARG A 11 -33.65 21.22 12.89
CA ARG A 11 -33.34 19.84 12.45
C ARG A 11 -32.09 19.26 13.12
N THR A 12 -31.10 20.06 13.45
CA THR A 12 -29.94 19.63 14.21
C THR A 12 -30.28 19.23 15.64
N GLU A 13 -31.17 19.97 16.25
CA GLU A 13 -31.67 19.68 17.62
C GLU A 13 -32.55 18.41 17.68
N LYS A 14 -33.17 18.01 16.58
CA LYS A 14 -33.99 16.78 16.48
C LYS A 14 -33.21 15.53 16.02
N GLY A 15 -31.87 15.62 15.86
CA GLY A 15 -31.06 14.48 15.40
C GLY A 15 -31.36 13.99 13.97
N GLU A 16 -32.16 14.72 13.21
CA GLU A 16 -32.61 14.38 11.85
C GLU A 16 -31.71 14.95 10.74
N PHE A 17 -30.47 15.29 11.04
CA PHE A 17 -29.50 15.53 9.98
C PHE A 17 -29.21 14.19 9.29
N THR A 18 -30.07 13.84 8.36
CA THR A 18 -29.91 12.66 7.54
C THR A 18 -28.53 12.72 6.87
N SER A 19 -27.83 11.60 6.84
CA SER A 19 -26.56 11.40 6.15
C SER A 19 -26.56 11.97 4.72
N ARG A 20 -27.72 12.06 4.07
CA ARG A 20 -27.97 12.67 2.77
C ARG A 20 -27.64 14.17 2.69
N GLY A 21 -27.99 14.98 3.68
CA GLY A 21 -27.70 16.44 3.63
C GLY A 21 -26.21 16.74 3.70
N ILE A 22 -25.49 15.99 4.52
CA ILE A 22 -24.02 16.08 4.63
C ILE A 22 -23.38 15.57 3.32
N GLN A 23 -23.87 14.48 2.74
CA GLN A 23 -23.38 13.95 1.46
C GLN A 23 -23.53 14.94 0.31
N ILE A 24 -24.66 15.65 0.24
CA ILE A 24 -24.90 16.69 -0.78
C ILE A 24 -23.91 17.85 -0.61
N LEU A 25 -23.70 18.34 0.61
CA LEU A 25 -22.74 19.42 0.88
C LEU A 25 -21.30 19.01 0.54
N PHE A 26 -20.93 17.77 0.86
CA PHE A 26 -19.63 17.21 0.49
C PHE A 26 -19.48 17.07 -1.02
N PHE A 27 -20.51 16.60 -1.73
CA PHE A 27 -20.49 16.48 -3.19
C PHE A 27 -20.28 17.84 -3.87
N TRP A 28 -21.01 18.89 -3.43
CA TRP A 28 -20.84 20.23 -3.97
C TRP A 28 -19.48 20.82 -3.64
N GLY A 29 -19.02 20.69 -2.37
CA GLY A 29 -17.73 21.21 -1.95
C GLY A 29 -16.55 20.53 -2.65
N LEU A 30 -16.54 19.20 -2.65
CA LEU A 30 -15.48 18.41 -3.31
C LEU A 30 -15.52 18.55 -4.83
N GLY A 31 -16.71 18.55 -5.44
CA GLY A 31 -16.87 18.70 -6.88
C GLY A 31 -16.37 20.04 -7.38
N LEU A 32 -16.76 21.11 -6.72
CA LEU A 32 -16.29 22.47 -7.04
C LEU A 32 -14.77 22.61 -6.83
N PHE A 33 -14.26 22.15 -5.69
CA PHE A 33 -12.84 22.18 -5.39
C PHE A 33 -12.02 21.37 -6.40
N SER A 34 -12.44 20.14 -6.71
CA SER A 34 -11.77 19.28 -7.69
C SER A 34 -11.78 19.90 -9.09
N THR A 35 -12.87 20.56 -9.48
CA THR A 35 -12.99 21.24 -10.77
C THR A 35 -12.02 22.41 -10.85
N ILE A 36 -12.02 23.31 -9.87
CA ILE A 36 -11.10 24.46 -9.82
C ILE A 36 -9.66 23.98 -9.79
N TRP A 37 -9.35 23.02 -8.93
CA TRP A 37 -8.01 22.45 -8.80
C TRP A 37 -7.51 21.83 -10.10
N PHE A 38 -8.35 21.06 -10.78
CA PHE A 38 -8.02 20.44 -12.06
C PHE A 38 -7.75 21.51 -13.13
N LEU A 39 -8.64 22.50 -13.28
CA LEU A 39 -8.51 23.55 -14.27
C LEU A 39 -7.24 24.39 -14.06
N VAL A 40 -6.97 24.83 -12.84
CA VAL A 40 -5.79 25.65 -12.50
C VAL A 40 -4.48 24.90 -12.74
N ARG A 41 -4.48 23.57 -12.56
CA ARG A 41 -3.27 22.76 -12.71
C ARG A 41 -3.05 22.24 -14.13
N VAL A 42 -4.11 21.87 -14.83
CA VAL A 42 -4.02 21.18 -16.14
C VAL A 42 -4.06 22.15 -17.31
N ILE A 43 -4.85 23.24 -17.24
CA ILE A 43 -4.91 24.22 -18.35
C ILE A 43 -3.51 24.79 -18.68
N PRO A 44 -2.71 25.26 -17.69
CA PRO A 44 -1.40 25.83 -18.00
C PRO A 44 -0.37 24.77 -18.47
N LYS A 45 -0.57 23.49 -18.14
CA LYS A 45 0.34 22.41 -18.50
C LYS A 45 -0.41 21.08 -18.63
N PRO A 46 -0.94 20.74 -19.83
CA PRO A 46 -1.77 19.55 -20.06
C PRO A 46 -1.15 18.21 -19.63
N SER A 47 0.19 18.10 -19.69
CA SER A 47 0.90 16.90 -19.25
C SER A 47 0.69 16.57 -17.75
N ARG A 48 0.22 17.51 -16.95
CA ARG A 48 -0.11 17.27 -15.53
C ARG A 48 -1.40 16.48 -15.34
N ALA A 49 -2.24 16.32 -16.36
CA ALA A 49 -3.44 15.48 -16.28
C ALA A 49 -3.12 14.02 -15.95
N SER A 50 -1.91 13.54 -16.28
CA SER A 50 -1.44 12.19 -15.96
C SER A 50 -0.92 12.01 -14.52
N TYR A 51 -0.84 13.08 -13.73
CA TYR A 51 -0.36 12.97 -12.35
C TYR A 51 -1.39 12.26 -11.45
N PRO A 52 -0.96 11.41 -10.50
CA PRO A 52 -1.87 10.66 -9.64
C PRO A 52 -2.92 11.51 -8.92
N CYS A 53 -2.53 12.71 -8.46
CA CYS A 53 -3.46 13.65 -7.82
C CYS A 53 -4.51 14.20 -8.81
N MET A 54 -4.17 14.34 -10.09
CA MET A 54 -5.13 14.78 -11.12
C MET A 54 -6.01 13.61 -11.56
N GLN A 55 -5.50 12.41 -11.61
CA GLN A 55 -6.28 11.20 -11.89
C GLN A 55 -7.33 10.92 -10.80
N THR A 56 -7.06 11.28 -9.54
CA THR A 56 -8.04 11.21 -8.46
C THR A 56 -9.07 12.35 -8.53
N ALA A 57 -8.64 13.56 -8.93
CA ALA A 57 -9.53 14.72 -9.04
C ALA A 57 -10.43 14.68 -10.29
N ALA A 58 -9.96 14.08 -11.38
CA ALA A 58 -10.67 14.05 -12.67
C ALA A 58 -12.06 13.37 -12.61
N PRO A 59 -12.25 12.20 -11.97
CA PRO A 59 -13.57 11.59 -11.83
C PRO A 59 -14.55 12.46 -11.04
N LEU A 60 -14.09 13.05 -9.93
CA LEU A 60 -14.91 13.94 -9.09
C LEU A 60 -15.33 15.19 -9.85
N MET A 61 -14.40 15.79 -10.60
CA MET A 61 -14.67 16.91 -11.50
C MET A 61 -15.68 16.51 -12.60
N SER A 62 -15.45 15.38 -13.27
CA SER A 62 -16.33 14.91 -14.35
C SER A 62 -17.75 14.66 -13.88
N ALA A 63 -17.93 13.97 -12.76
CA ALA A 63 -19.24 13.72 -12.16
C ALA A 63 -19.93 15.05 -11.80
N PHE A 64 -19.23 15.98 -11.19
CA PHE A 64 -19.78 17.28 -10.83
C PHE A 64 -20.18 18.11 -12.05
N VAL A 65 -19.33 18.18 -13.08
CA VAL A 65 -19.64 18.90 -14.35
C VAL A 65 -20.82 18.27 -15.06
N MET A 66 -20.87 16.94 -15.17
CA MET A 66 -22.00 16.24 -15.77
C MET A 66 -23.30 16.48 -15.01
N TYR A 67 -23.25 16.46 -13.67
CA TYR A 67 -24.40 16.82 -12.83
C TYR A 67 -24.91 18.23 -13.13
N LEU A 68 -24.02 19.22 -13.22
CA LEU A 68 -24.39 20.60 -13.57
C LEU A 68 -24.99 20.70 -14.97
N LEU A 69 -24.42 20.02 -15.96
CA LEU A 69 -24.93 19.99 -17.32
C LEU A 69 -26.31 19.32 -17.38
N SER A 70 -26.49 18.22 -16.69
CA SER A 70 -27.79 17.53 -16.62
C SER A 70 -28.86 18.39 -15.94
N PHE A 71 -28.50 19.04 -14.82
CA PHE A 71 -29.41 19.94 -14.10
C PHE A 71 -29.83 21.14 -14.95
N THR A 72 -28.86 21.79 -15.61
CA THR A 72 -29.14 22.93 -16.51
C THR A 72 -29.94 22.49 -17.74
N GLY A 73 -29.63 21.31 -18.30
CA GLY A 73 -30.37 20.73 -19.41
C GLY A 73 -31.85 20.47 -19.06
N VAL A 74 -32.13 19.88 -17.91
CA VAL A 74 -33.49 19.67 -17.40
C VAL A 74 -34.21 21.01 -17.22
N TRP A 75 -33.54 21.99 -16.60
CA TRP A 75 -34.15 23.30 -16.34
C TRP A 75 -34.50 24.05 -17.64
N VAL A 76 -33.60 24.08 -18.62
CA VAL A 76 -33.82 24.69 -19.93
C VAL A 76 -34.94 23.98 -20.69
N SER A 77 -34.94 22.65 -20.69
CA SER A 77 -35.96 21.83 -21.34
C SER A 77 -37.34 22.08 -20.73
N LEU A 78 -37.47 22.16 -19.41
CA LEU A 78 -38.72 22.49 -18.70
C LEU A 78 -39.19 23.90 -19.06
N ARG A 79 -38.28 24.87 -19.15
CA ARG A 79 -38.65 26.25 -19.55
C ARG A 79 -39.18 26.29 -20.97
N GLN A 80 -38.47 25.65 -21.90
CA GLN A 80 -38.91 25.56 -23.30
C GLN A 80 -40.26 24.81 -23.46
N LEU A 81 -40.46 23.74 -22.69
CA LEU A 81 -41.71 23.00 -22.69
C LEU A 81 -42.87 23.88 -22.22
N ARG A 82 -42.71 24.63 -21.13
CA ARG A 82 -43.73 25.60 -20.64
C ARG A 82 -44.04 26.66 -21.67
N GLU A 83 -43.02 27.23 -22.36
CA GLU A 83 -43.20 28.23 -23.41
C GLU A 83 -43.89 27.61 -24.65
N ALA A 84 -43.53 26.39 -25.04
CA ALA A 84 -44.17 25.67 -26.15
C ALA A 84 -45.67 25.39 -25.89
N PHE A 85 -46.02 24.97 -24.68
CA PHE A 85 -47.41 24.80 -24.26
C PHE A 85 -48.18 26.11 -24.30
N ARG A 86 -47.62 27.19 -23.81
CA ARG A 86 -48.24 28.52 -23.80
C ARG A 86 -48.48 29.07 -25.20
N ASN A 87 -47.54 28.80 -26.12
CA ASN A 87 -47.57 29.35 -27.48
C ASN A 87 -48.06 28.35 -28.53
N ARG A 88 -48.59 27.19 -28.12
CA ARG A 88 -49.09 26.09 -28.98
C ARG A 88 -48.10 25.59 -30.04
N LYS A 89 -46.80 25.65 -29.77
CA LYS A 89 -45.72 25.21 -30.66
C LYS A 89 -45.41 23.73 -30.45
N VAL A 90 -46.19 22.82 -31.07
CA VAL A 90 -46.13 21.38 -30.87
C VAL A 90 -44.72 20.81 -31.13
N VAL A 91 -44.06 21.19 -32.23
CA VAL A 91 -42.73 20.69 -32.61
C VAL A 91 -41.69 21.05 -31.55
N VAL A 92 -41.68 22.28 -31.05
CA VAL A 92 -40.78 22.72 -29.99
C VAL A 92 -41.06 21.97 -28.68
N GLY A 93 -42.34 21.67 -28.41
CA GLY A 93 -42.75 20.89 -27.26
C GLY A 93 -42.21 19.46 -27.27
N VAL A 94 -42.24 18.80 -28.44
CA VAL A 94 -41.72 17.42 -28.60
C VAL A 94 -40.20 17.38 -28.34
N PHE A 95 -39.44 18.30 -28.94
CA PHE A 95 -37.98 18.37 -28.72
C PHE A 95 -37.61 18.73 -27.27
N ALA A 96 -38.37 19.66 -26.66
CA ALA A 96 -38.16 20.01 -25.26
C ALA A 96 -38.48 18.84 -24.30
N PHE A 97 -39.54 18.05 -24.62
CA PHE A 97 -39.86 16.86 -23.85
C PHE A 97 -38.81 15.76 -24.02
N ALA A 98 -38.32 15.52 -25.24
CA ALA A 98 -37.23 14.59 -25.49
C ALA A 98 -35.96 15.00 -24.74
N GLY A 99 -35.58 16.29 -24.75
CA GLY A 99 -34.49 16.83 -23.98
C GLY A 99 -34.67 16.66 -22.46
N PHE A 100 -35.87 16.89 -21.96
CA PHE A 100 -36.19 16.65 -20.55
C PHE A 100 -36.02 15.18 -20.16
N CYS A 101 -36.51 14.26 -20.98
CA CYS A 101 -36.33 12.83 -20.73
C CYS A 101 -34.85 12.41 -20.79
N PHE A 102 -34.11 12.93 -21.77
CA PHE A 102 -32.69 12.62 -21.93
C PHE A 102 -31.87 13.10 -20.73
N PHE A 103 -31.94 14.38 -20.36
CA PHE A 103 -31.20 14.93 -19.24
C PHE A 103 -31.71 14.39 -17.90
N GLY A 104 -32.98 14.09 -17.76
CA GLY A 104 -33.57 13.42 -16.62
C GLY A 104 -33.03 11.99 -16.44
N ALA A 105 -32.93 11.24 -17.53
CA ALA A 105 -32.32 9.91 -17.52
C ALA A 105 -30.84 9.96 -17.12
N LEU A 106 -30.07 10.94 -17.63
CA LEU A 106 -28.69 11.16 -17.21
C LEU A 106 -28.60 11.40 -15.70
N MET A 107 -29.47 12.22 -15.11
CA MET A 107 -29.50 12.44 -13.65
C MET A 107 -29.82 11.16 -12.85
N LEU A 108 -30.66 10.28 -13.36
CA LEU A 108 -31.00 9.01 -12.70
C LEU A 108 -29.86 8.00 -12.79
N VAL A 109 -29.12 8.00 -13.89
CA VAL A 109 -27.93 7.16 -14.09
C VAL A 109 -26.77 7.60 -13.17
N GLU A 110 -26.63 8.90 -12.92
CA GLU A 110 -25.60 9.43 -11.99
C GLU A 110 -25.79 9.00 -10.52
N ASN A 111 -26.98 8.55 -10.11
CA ASN A 111 -27.17 8.02 -8.77
C ASN A 111 -26.57 6.60 -8.57
N SER A 112 -26.10 5.97 -9.64
CA SER A 112 -25.28 4.75 -9.60
C SER A 112 -23.84 5.10 -9.98
N THR A 113 -23.08 5.65 -9.02
CA THR A 113 -21.66 6.04 -9.18
C THR A 113 -20.78 4.92 -9.73
N ASP A 114 -21.16 3.67 -9.54
CA ASP A 114 -20.47 2.51 -10.08
C ASP A 114 -20.68 2.31 -11.59
N MET A 115 -21.84 2.68 -12.11
CA MET A 115 -22.13 2.52 -13.56
C MET A 115 -21.45 3.59 -14.43
N LEU A 116 -21.34 4.83 -13.95
CA LEU A 116 -20.67 5.90 -14.68
C LEU A 116 -19.14 5.69 -14.71
N ALA A 117 -18.57 5.21 -13.61
CA ALA A 117 -17.16 4.83 -13.58
C ALA A 117 -16.85 3.69 -14.57
N GLN A 118 -17.80 2.77 -14.80
CA GLN A 118 -17.62 1.66 -15.75
C GLN A 118 -17.96 2.03 -17.21
N THR A 119 -18.86 3.00 -17.44
CA THR A 119 -19.33 3.32 -18.80
C THR A 119 -18.48 4.41 -19.48
N PHE A 120 -17.91 5.34 -18.72
CA PHE A 120 -17.14 6.47 -19.26
C PHE A 120 -15.62 6.41 -18.96
N LEU A 121 -15.22 5.65 -17.98
CA LEU A 121 -13.86 5.17 -17.94
C LEU A 121 -13.85 3.91 -18.81
N PRO A 122 -13.18 3.89 -19.97
CA PRO A 122 -12.86 2.63 -20.57
C PRO A 122 -12.26 1.78 -19.47
N THR A 123 -12.75 0.54 -19.31
CA THR A 123 -12.02 -0.50 -18.59
C THR A 123 -10.62 -0.46 -19.19
N ARG A 124 -9.80 0.41 -18.60
CA ARG A 124 -8.39 0.44 -18.93
C ARG A 124 -7.91 -0.89 -18.38
N GLU A 125 -7.83 -1.88 -19.23
CA GLU A 125 -6.68 -2.76 -19.11
C GLU A 125 -5.53 -1.84 -18.75
N PRO A 126 -4.81 -2.10 -17.66
CA PRO A 126 -3.72 -1.22 -17.29
C PRO A 126 -2.84 -1.09 -18.54
N ARG A 127 -3.08 -0.04 -19.33
CA ARG A 127 -2.19 0.32 -20.42
C ARG A 127 -0.91 0.61 -19.70
N MET A 128 -0.03 -0.34 -19.74
CA MET A 128 1.35 -0.06 -19.44
C MET A 128 1.70 1.08 -20.39
N ALA A 129 1.72 2.32 -19.85
CA ALA A 129 2.08 3.52 -20.62
C ALA A 129 3.49 3.38 -21.20
N TRP A 130 4.17 2.36 -20.79
CA TRP A 130 5.52 1.93 -21.20
C TRP A 130 5.39 0.49 -21.67
N GLY A 131 6.04 0.14 -22.76
CA GLY A 131 6.17 -1.26 -23.19
C GLY A 131 6.68 -2.15 -22.04
N LYS A 132 6.61 -3.46 -22.21
CA LYS A 132 7.20 -4.38 -21.24
C LYS A 132 8.63 -3.96 -20.97
N ASN A 133 8.97 -3.72 -19.70
CA ASN A 133 10.35 -3.47 -19.32
C ASN A 133 11.19 -4.70 -19.68
N ASN A 134 12.34 -4.47 -20.29
CA ASN A 134 13.34 -5.52 -20.39
C ASN A 134 13.84 -5.82 -18.97
N PRO A 135 13.98 -7.10 -18.60
CA PRO A 135 14.57 -7.46 -17.32
C PRO A 135 15.95 -6.82 -17.18
N VAL A 136 16.23 -6.26 -16.00
CA VAL A 136 17.57 -5.77 -15.66
C VAL A 136 18.28 -6.86 -14.87
N GLY A 137 19.44 -7.31 -15.36
CA GLY A 137 20.20 -8.40 -14.76
C GLY A 137 19.67 -9.78 -15.11
N GLU A 138 20.28 -10.79 -14.53
CA GLU A 138 19.93 -12.20 -14.71
C GLU A 138 19.07 -12.71 -13.56
N ALA A 139 18.07 -13.52 -13.90
CA ALA A 139 17.21 -14.16 -12.91
C ALA A 139 18.03 -15.17 -12.09
N LYS A 140 17.92 -15.09 -10.77
CA LYS A 140 18.57 -15.97 -9.80
C LYS A 140 17.54 -16.78 -9.00
N GLY A 141 17.99 -17.79 -8.32
CA GLY A 141 17.15 -18.67 -7.48
C GLY A 141 17.32 -20.14 -7.85
N ILE A 142 16.80 -21.06 -7.04
CA ILE A 142 16.84 -22.51 -7.30
C ILE A 142 16.27 -22.81 -8.70
N TYR A 143 15.20 -22.10 -9.07
CA TYR A 143 14.63 -22.10 -10.41
C TYR A 143 14.58 -20.64 -10.90
N PRO A 144 15.56 -20.22 -11.71
CA PRO A 144 15.66 -18.84 -12.15
C PRO A 144 14.37 -18.33 -12.77
N GLY A 145 13.90 -17.17 -12.30
CA GLY A 145 12.66 -16.55 -12.77
C GLY A 145 11.36 -17.11 -12.18
N ARG A 146 11.41 -18.15 -11.34
CA ARG A 146 10.20 -18.66 -10.67
C ARG A 146 9.70 -17.67 -9.63
N VAL A 147 8.43 -17.30 -9.76
CA VAL A 147 7.66 -16.53 -8.77
C VAL A 147 6.51 -17.40 -8.29
N VAL A 148 6.31 -17.47 -6.99
CA VAL A 148 5.23 -18.24 -6.37
C VAL A 148 4.19 -17.29 -5.83
N TRP A 149 2.93 -17.59 -6.10
CA TRP A 149 1.76 -16.93 -5.57
C TRP A 149 0.88 -17.96 -4.86
N THR A 150 0.64 -17.76 -3.57
CA THR A 150 -0.28 -18.59 -2.78
C THR A 150 -1.42 -17.74 -2.26
N HIS A 151 -2.63 -18.29 -2.23
CA HIS A 151 -3.83 -17.58 -1.84
C HIS A 151 -4.76 -18.49 -1.03
N ALA A 152 -5.19 -18.02 0.14
CA ALA A 152 -6.19 -18.65 0.98
C ALA A 152 -7.31 -17.63 1.28
N PRO A 153 -8.46 -17.70 0.59
CA PRO A 153 -9.52 -16.68 0.68
C PRO A 153 -10.07 -16.47 2.09
N GLY A 154 -10.04 -17.50 2.94
CA GLY A 154 -10.53 -17.47 4.33
C GLY A 154 -9.49 -17.07 5.38
N ALA A 155 -8.23 -16.88 5.00
CA ALA A 155 -7.14 -16.64 5.95
C ALA A 155 -7.28 -15.32 6.74
N ALA A 156 -7.94 -14.32 6.16
CA ALA A 156 -8.23 -13.04 6.82
C ALA A 156 -9.62 -12.55 6.41
N THR A 157 -10.43 -12.14 7.41
CA THR A 157 -11.84 -11.73 7.22
C THR A 157 -12.16 -10.35 7.77
N TRP A 158 -11.14 -9.57 8.13
CA TRP A 158 -11.32 -8.27 8.74
C TRP A 158 -12.07 -7.27 7.87
N LYS A 159 -12.91 -6.46 8.52
CA LYS A 159 -13.61 -5.34 7.91
C LYS A 159 -13.24 -4.04 8.61
N LYS A 160 -13.09 -2.97 7.85
CA LYS A 160 -12.74 -1.65 8.40
C LYS A 160 -13.75 -1.21 9.46
N GLY A 161 -13.23 -0.79 10.61
CA GLY A 161 -14.03 -0.33 11.76
C GLY A 161 -14.37 -1.42 12.78
N GLU A 162 -13.97 -2.66 12.56
CA GLU A 162 -14.24 -3.79 13.46
C GLU A 162 -13.00 -4.19 14.29
N GLY A 163 -12.30 -3.24 14.89
CA GLY A 163 -11.04 -3.48 15.62
C GLY A 163 -9.82 -3.52 14.69
N PHE A 164 -8.73 -4.11 15.15
CA PHE A 164 -7.49 -4.17 14.40
C PHE A 164 -7.46 -5.36 13.44
N TRP A 165 -6.94 -5.15 12.23
CA TRP A 165 -6.84 -6.16 11.17
C TRP A 165 -6.00 -7.39 11.54
N PHE A 166 -5.10 -7.27 12.51
CA PHE A 166 -4.18 -8.34 12.95
C PHE A 166 -4.71 -9.15 14.13
N GLU A 167 -5.90 -8.89 14.65
CA GLU A 167 -6.47 -9.67 15.75
C GLU A 167 -6.77 -11.11 15.32
N ASP A 168 -6.62 -12.05 16.27
CA ASP A 168 -6.81 -13.49 16.01
C ASP A 168 -8.23 -13.85 15.55
N ARG A 169 -9.24 -13.07 15.96
CA ARG A 169 -10.62 -13.28 15.51
C ARG A 169 -10.82 -13.04 14.01
N TRP A 170 -9.91 -12.31 13.37
CA TRP A 170 -9.98 -12.00 11.94
C TRP A 170 -8.99 -12.80 11.09
N ASN A 171 -8.07 -13.50 11.72
CA ASN A 171 -7.01 -14.20 11.03
C ASN A 171 -6.93 -15.66 11.48
N ASN A 172 -6.77 -16.55 10.53
CA ASN A 172 -6.59 -17.96 10.79
C ASN A 172 -5.09 -18.30 10.75
N GLN A 173 -4.51 -18.68 11.89
CA GLN A 173 -3.09 -19.03 11.98
C GLN A 173 -2.76 -20.29 11.17
N ALA A 174 -3.64 -21.29 11.15
CA ALA A 174 -3.40 -22.50 10.36
C ALA A 174 -3.33 -22.21 8.85
N ASP A 175 -4.14 -21.26 8.36
CA ASP A 175 -4.07 -20.82 6.97
C ASP A 175 -2.78 -20.02 6.69
N ALA A 176 -2.30 -19.22 7.65
CA ALA A 176 -1.01 -18.53 7.52
C ALA A 176 0.17 -19.52 7.44
N ASP A 177 0.17 -20.54 8.29
CA ASP A 177 1.15 -21.64 8.28
C ASP A 177 1.09 -22.40 6.95
N TRP A 178 -0.12 -22.72 6.46
CA TRP A 178 -0.32 -23.39 5.19
C TRP A 178 0.16 -22.54 3.99
N LEU A 179 -0.14 -21.23 3.97
CA LEU A 179 0.33 -20.31 2.92
C LEU A 179 1.84 -20.31 2.81
N LEU A 180 2.55 -20.24 3.93
CA LEU A 180 4.01 -20.29 3.94
C LEU A 180 4.54 -21.64 3.47
N ASN A 181 4.00 -22.73 4.02
CA ASN A 181 4.38 -24.09 3.62
C ASN A 181 4.22 -24.28 2.10
N GLN A 182 3.04 -23.97 1.54
CA GLN A 182 2.80 -24.11 0.10
C GLN A 182 3.72 -23.23 -0.74
N SER A 183 4.05 -22.04 -0.24
CA SER A 183 5.00 -21.15 -0.91
C SER A 183 6.39 -21.75 -0.99
N LEU A 184 6.90 -22.31 0.12
CA LEU A 184 8.21 -22.96 0.17
C LEU A 184 8.27 -24.20 -0.72
N LEU A 185 7.27 -25.07 -0.64
CA LEU A 185 7.21 -26.29 -1.46
C LEU A 185 7.16 -25.96 -2.95
N SER A 186 6.30 -25.00 -3.33
CA SER A 186 6.17 -24.57 -4.74
C SER A 186 7.43 -23.86 -5.25
N LEU A 187 8.10 -23.08 -4.40
CA LEU A 187 9.34 -22.37 -4.77
C LEU A 187 10.47 -23.35 -5.03
N THR A 188 10.62 -24.36 -4.18
CA THR A 188 11.74 -25.29 -4.20
C THR A 188 11.48 -26.56 -5.02
N GLY A 189 10.21 -26.86 -5.30
CA GLY A 189 9.80 -28.13 -5.93
C GLY A 189 9.87 -29.33 -5.00
N GLU A 190 10.11 -29.10 -3.70
CA GLU A 190 10.22 -30.16 -2.70
C GLU A 190 8.84 -30.59 -2.20
N LYS A 191 8.78 -31.79 -1.61
CA LYS A 191 7.53 -32.37 -1.07
C LYS A 191 7.38 -32.18 0.44
N LYS A 192 8.44 -31.79 1.15
CA LYS A 192 8.49 -31.60 2.60
C LYS A 192 9.19 -30.30 2.92
N GLU A 193 8.70 -29.58 3.90
CA GLU A 193 9.21 -28.27 4.31
C GLU A 193 10.66 -28.32 4.76
N LYS A 194 11.03 -29.35 5.52
CA LYS A 194 12.43 -29.61 5.90
C LYS A 194 13.36 -29.76 4.69
N ALA A 195 12.91 -30.41 3.62
CA ALA A 195 13.69 -30.54 2.38
C ALA A 195 13.77 -29.21 1.66
N ALA A 196 12.68 -28.44 1.64
CA ALA A 196 12.62 -27.12 1.05
C ALA A 196 13.64 -26.16 1.69
N TRP A 197 13.68 -26.07 3.01
CA TRP A 197 14.68 -25.28 3.73
C TRP A 197 16.10 -25.74 3.43
N LYS A 198 16.34 -27.06 3.47
CA LYS A 198 17.65 -27.62 3.13
C LYS A 198 18.09 -27.20 1.72
N SER A 199 17.20 -27.28 0.73
CA SER A 199 17.49 -26.88 -0.65
C SER A 199 17.78 -25.39 -0.77
N LEU A 200 17.04 -24.52 -0.05
CA LEU A 200 17.29 -23.09 -0.03
C LEU A 200 18.65 -22.75 0.59
N PHE A 201 19.00 -23.35 1.73
CA PHE A 201 20.30 -23.15 2.36
C PHE A 201 21.46 -23.63 1.49
N ILE A 202 21.33 -24.80 0.85
CA ILE A 202 22.35 -25.32 -0.06
C ILE A 202 22.53 -24.36 -1.24
N TYR A 203 21.45 -23.96 -1.87
CA TYR A 203 21.50 -23.01 -2.98
C TYR A 203 22.19 -21.71 -2.58
N PHE A 204 21.77 -21.09 -1.45
CA PHE A 204 22.36 -19.86 -0.95
C PHE A 204 23.86 -20.03 -0.70
N ASN A 205 24.27 -21.08 0.00
CA ASN A 205 25.66 -21.34 0.33
C ASN A 205 26.53 -21.55 -0.93
N GLN A 206 26.02 -22.23 -1.93
CA GLN A 206 26.70 -22.38 -3.23
C GLN A 206 26.92 -21.04 -3.94
N GLN A 207 25.93 -20.14 -3.87
CA GLN A 207 26.01 -18.81 -4.51
C GLN A 207 26.96 -17.84 -3.76
N HIS A 208 27.38 -18.20 -2.54
CA HIS A 208 28.24 -17.36 -1.69
C HIS A 208 29.56 -18.06 -1.31
N ASP A 209 30.00 -19.00 -2.15
CA ASP A 209 31.28 -19.71 -1.99
C ASP A 209 31.44 -20.47 -0.65
N LYS A 210 30.29 -20.75 0.02
CA LYS A 210 30.26 -21.52 1.27
C LYS A 210 30.14 -23.04 1.06
N GLY A 211 30.19 -23.49 -0.18
CA GLY A 211 30.10 -24.90 -0.58
C GLY A 211 28.67 -25.46 -0.62
N GLN A 212 28.55 -26.74 -1.00
CA GLN A 212 27.27 -27.45 -1.14
C GLN A 212 26.80 -28.00 0.21
N ARG A 213 26.44 -27.11 1.14
CA ARG A 213 25.98 -27.48 2.49
C ARG A 213 24.69 -26.76 2.88
N GLY A 214 23.91 -27.39 3.75
CA GLY A 214 22.75 -26.77 4.40
C GLY A 214 23.15 -25.83 5.53
N TYR A 215 22.16 -25.41 6.31
CA TYR A 215 22.35 -24.66 7.54
C TYR A 215 23.25 -25.40 8.52
N LYS A 216 24.17 -24.68 9.16
CA LYS A 216 25.05 -25.19 10.21
C LYS A 216 24.69 -24.53 11.55
N LYS A 217 24.58 -25.33 12.60
CA LYS A 217 24.27 -24.83 13.94
C LYS A 217 25.26 -23.72 14.34
N GLY A 218 24.71 -22.61 14.82
CA GLY A 218 25.46 -21.40 15.18
C GLY A 218 25.45 -20.33 14.10
N GLU A 219 25.04 -20.62 12.86
CA GLU A 219 24.83 -19.60 11.84
C GLU A 219 23.60 -18.76 12.17
N ARG A 220 23.67 -17.46 11.94
CA ARG A 220 22.62 -16.48 12.30
C ARG A 220 21.73 -16.15 11.13
N ILE A 221 20.42 -16.05 11.40
CA ILE A 221 19.42 -15.63 10.43
C ILE A 221 18.81 -14.30 10.87
N ALA A 222 18.83 -13.29 10.02
CA ALA A 222 18.14 -12.04 10.23
C ALA A 222 16.94 -11.91 9.29
N ILE A 223 15.74 -11.70 9.86
CA ILE A 223 14.47 -11.56 9.15
C ILE A 223 14.07 -10.09 9.15
N LYS A 224 14.21 -9.40 8.02
CA LYS A 224 13.74 -8.02 7.87
C LYS A 224 12.26 -8.00 7.59
N ILE A 225 11.49 -7.56 8.58
CA ILE A 225 10.05 -7.28 8.46
C ILE A 225 9.79 -5.84 8.06
N ASN A 226 8.54 -5.47 7.76
CA ASN A 226 8.15 -4.10 7.42
C ASN A 226 7.23 -3.51 8.49
N GLN A 227 7.77 -2.59 9.29
CA GLN A 227 7.04 -1.82 10.30
C GLN A 227 6.99 -0.32 9.95
N ASN A 228 6.98 0.02 8.67
CA ASN A 228 7.17 1.40 8.19
C ASN A 228 6.15 2.42 8.72
N ASN A 229 5.01 1.97 9.21
CA ASN A 229 3.94 2.86 9.66
C ASN A 229 3.85 2.97 11.20
N THR A 230 4.80 2.40 11.96
CA THR A 230 4.83 2.47 13.42
C THR A 230 5.72 3.59 13.91
N PHE A 231 5.27 4.27 14.97
CA PHE A 231 5.99 5.36 15.65
C PHE A 231 6.11 5.14 17.15
N SER A 232 5.68 3.97 17.63
CA SER A 232 5.79 3.47 19.00
C SER A 232 5.62 1.95 18.99
N HIS A 233 5.79 1.31 20.15
CA HIS A 233 5.48 -0.11 20.32
C HIS A 233 3.98 -0.42 20.36
N GLU A 234 3.14 0.61 20.53
CA GLU A 234 1.69 0.45 20.56
C GLU A 234 1.14 -0.02 19.21
N ASP A 235 0.06 -0.78 19.29
CA ASP A 235 -0.64 -1.27 18.12
C ASP A 235 -1.35 -0.12 17.38
N CYS A 236 -1.39 -0.22 16.06
CA CYS A 236 -2.02 0.77 15.20
C CYS A 236 -2.74 0.12 14.02
N GLU A 237 -3.76 0.78 13.48
CA GLU A 237 -4.51 0.29 12.31
C GLU A 237 -3.71 0.26 11.01
N GLN A 238 -2.54 0.84 10.99
CA GLN A 238 -1.70 0.92 9.80
C GLN A 238 -1.23 -0.46 9.36
N LEU A 239 -1.11 -0.66 8.04
CA LEU A 239 -0.64 -1.91 7.48
C LEU A 239 0.87 -2.07 7.73
N ASN A 240 1.22 -3.06 8.54
CA ASN A 240 2.58 -3.46 8.89
C ASN A 240 2.76 -4.97 8.68
N ALA A 241 3.93 -5.52 9.04
CA ALA A 241 4.15 -6.97 8.97
C ALA A 241 3.08 -7.73 9.76
N SER A 242 2.56 -8.80 9.17
CA SER A 242 1.53 -9.63 9.81
C SER A 242 2.13 -10.44 10.96
N PRO A 243 1.57 -10.35 12.19
CA PRO A 243 1.96 -11.23 13.29
C PRO A 243 1.82 -12.71 12.93
N HIS A 244 0.75 -13.09 12.22
CA HIS A 244 0.44 -14.47 11.84
C HIS A 244 1.45 -15.04 10.83
N LEU A 245 1.78 -14.29 9.78
CA LEU A 245 2.78 -14.73 8.81
C LEU A 245 4.20 -14.70 9.38
N THR A 246 4.50 -13.78 10.29
CA THR A 246 5.79 -13.77 11.00
C THR A 246 5.92 -15.00 11.89
N LEU A 247 4.88 -15.34 12.65
CA LEU A 247 4.83 -16.55 13.46
C LEU A 247 4.95 -17.82 12.60
N ALA A 248 4.25 -17.88 11.47
CA ALA A 248 4.35 -19.00 10.52
C ALA A 248 5.80 -19.20 10.04
N LEU A 249 6.50 -18.11 9.71
CA LEU A 249 7.90 -18.18 9.30
C LEU A 249 8.81 -18.67 10.43
N LEU A 250 8.59 -18.22 11.66
CA LEU A 250 9.36 -18.71 12.82
C LEU A 250 9.13 -20.19 13.08
N ARG A 251 7.87 -20.65 13.04
CA ARG A 251 7.52 -22.07 13.15
C ARG A 251 8.25 -22.93 12.12
N SER A 252 8.20 -22.48 10.88
CA SER A 252 8.82 -23.16 9.75
C SER A 252 10.35 -23.23 9.87
N LEU A 253 11.00 -22.13 10.24
CA LEU A 253 12.46 -22.11 10.43
C LEU A 253 12.92 -22.97 11.60
N VAL A 254 12.24 -22.89 12.73
CA VAL A 254 12.64 -23.62 13.93
C VAL A 254 12.31 -25.11 13.80
N ASN A 255 11.07 -25.45 13.44
CA ASN A 255 10.60 -26.82 13.47
C ASN A 255 11.08 -27.65 12.26
N ASP A 256 11.09 -27.04 11.06
CA ASP A 256 11.45 -27.70 9.81
C ASP A 256 12.83 -27.32 9.29
N GLY A 257 13.19 -26.04 9.38
CA GLY A 257 14.53 -25.56 9.03
C GLY A 257 15.63 -26.02 10.00
N GLY A 258 15.25 -26.40 11.23
CA GLY A 258 16.17 -26.84 12.27
C GLY A 258 17.08 -25.73 12.81
N VAL A 259 16.61 -24.49 12.74
CA VAL A 259 17.34 -23.30 13.21
C VAL A 259 16.97 -23.04 14.68
N PRO A 260 17.91 -23.05 15.61
CA PRO A 260 17.63 -22.68 17.00
C PRO A 260 17.08 -21.26 17.09
N GLN A 261 16.06 -21.03 17.88
CA GLN A 261 15.40 -19.72 17.98
C GLN A 261 16.37 -18.61 18.39
N GLU A 262 17.39 -18.91 19.19
CA GLU A 262 18.44 -17.98 19.64
C GLU A 262 19.36 -17.50 18.51
N GLN A 263 19.30 -18.16 17.35
CA GLN A 263 20.04 -17.78 16.14
C GLN A 263 19.19 -16.93 15.18
N ILE A 264 17.94 -16.63 15.55
CA ILE A 264 17.01 -15.86 14.72
C ILE A 264 16.83 -14.46 15.29
N THR A 265 16.97 -13.46 14.44
CA THR A 265 16.66 -12.07 14.74
C THR A 265 15.54 -11.60 13.81
N VAL A 266 14.38 -11.23 14.36
CA VAL A 266 13.31 -10.51 13.64
C VAL A 266 13.50 -9.02 13.84
N PHE A 267 13.62 -8.24 12.77
CA PHE A 267 13.98 -6.84 12.93
C PHE A 267 13.32 -5.86 11.94
N ASP A 268 13.13 -4.63 12.41
CA ASP A 268 13.02 -3.43 11.60
C ASP A 268 13.86 -2.32 12.23
N ALA A 269 15.09 -2.14 11.75
CA ALA A 269 16.06 -1.23 12.36
C ALA A 269 15.61 0.25 12.37
N SER A 270 14.63 0.61 11.57
CA SER A 270 14.18 1.99 11.38
C SER A 270 12.84 2.32 12.03
N ARG A 271 12.13 1.35 12.58
CA ARG A 271 10.77 1.48 13.12
C ARG A 271 10.60 0.61 14.36
N PHE A 272 9.42 0.68 14.95
CA PHE A 272 9.06 -0.04 16.16
C PHE A 272 8.35 -1.33 15.84
N ILE A 273 8.70 -2.43 16.51
CA ILE A 273 7.95 -3.68 16.46
C ILE A 273 6.72 -3.53 17.35
N THR A 274 5.51 -3.60 16.77
CA THR A 274 4.24 -3.47 17.48
C THR A 274 4.07 -4.52 18.59
N LYS A 275 3.23 -4.19 19.57
CA LYS A 275 2.90 -5.09 20.68
C LYS A 275 2.31 -6.41 20.18
N ALA A 276 1.33 -6.36 19.29
CA ALA A 276 0.67 -7.56 18.75
C ALA A 276 1.64 -8.53 18.06
N LEU A 277 2.59 -8.00 17.26
CA LEU A 277 3.58 -8.86 16.60
C LEU A 277 4.53 -9.48 17.62
N TYR A 278 5.05 -8.66 18.54
CA TYR A 278 5.97 -9.14 19.56
C TYR A 278 5.31 -10.19 20.44
N ASP A 279 4.17 -9.89 21.06
CA ASP A 279 3.50 -10.79 22.01
C ASP A 279 3.16 -12.12 21.34
N LYS A 280 2.61 -12.10 20.13
CA LYS A 280 2.24 -13.32 19.41
C LYS A 280 3.45 -14.21 19.11
N CYS A 281 4.52 -13.62 18.61
CA CYS A 281 5.71 -14.39 18.23
C CYS A 281 6.56 -14.79 19.43
N HIS A 282 6.72 -13.90 20.41
CA HIS A 282 7.51 -14.16 21.62
C HIS A 282 6.87 -15.19 22.53
N ALA A 283 5.54 -15.29 22.57
CA ALA A 283 4.84 -16.29 23.36
C ALA A 283 5.24 -17.72 22.97
N GLU A 284 5.51 -17.98 21.71
CA GLU A 284 5.92 -19.32 21.23
C GLU A 284 7.45 -19.45 21.09
N PHE A 285 8.13 -18.34 20.72
CA PHE A 285 9.58 -18.30 20.49
C PHE A 285 10.27 -17.23 21.34
N PRO A 286 10.37 -17.41 22.67
CA PRO A 286 10.97 -16.43 23.57
C PRO A 286 12.49 -16.25 23.40
N GLY A 287 13.19 -17.20 22.78
CA GLY A 287 14.61 -17.11 22.48
C GLY A 287 14.94 -16.33 21.19
N VAL A 288 13.94 -15.98 20.37
CA VAL A 288 14.14 -15.14 19.19
C VAL A 288 14.45 -13.70 19.63
N VAL A 289 15.44 -13.08 19.01
CA VAL A 289 15.76 -11.66 19.22
C VAL A 289 14.82 -10.80 18.40
N TYR A 290 14.04 -9.95 19.06
CA TYR A 290 13.22 -8.92 18.40
C TYR A 290 13.96 -7.58 18.50
N LEU A 291 14.37 -7.03 17.35
CA LEU A 291 15.24 -5.86 17.31
C LEU A 291 14.57 -4.74 16.51
N ASP A 292 14.52 -3.56 17.10
CA ASP A 292 13.89 -2.41 16.48
C ASP A 292 14.68 -1.10 16.71
N ASN A 293 14.10 0.02 16.31
CA ASN A 293 14.75 1.31 16.35
C ASN A 293 15.20 1.74 17.76
N GLU A 294 14.36 1.52 18.77
CA GLU A 294 14.60 2.05 20.12
C GLU A 294 14.87 1.00 21.18
N GLY A 295 14.42 -0.22 20.97
CA GLY A 295 14.45 -1.24 22.00
C GLY A 295 13.49 -0.98 23.14
N GLY A 296 13.62 -1.72 24.24
CA GLY A 296 12.71 -1.68 25.38
C GLY A 296 11.48 -2.56 25.18
N ASN A 297 10.72 -2.80 26.25
CA ASN A 297 9.53 -3.68 26.22
C ASN A 297 9.81 -5.07 25.61
N GLY A 298 10.98 -5.65 25.93
CA GLY A 298 11.43 -6.94 25.40
C GLY A 298 12.13 -6.89 24.03
N ARG A 299 12.22 -5.72 23.38
CA ARG A 299 12.96 -5.54 22.12
C ARG A 299 14.38 -5.06 22.41
N THR A 300 15.28 -5.41 21.51
CA THR A 300 16.67 -4.92 21.50
C THR A 300 16.76 -3.70 20.60
N GLN A 301 17.53 -2.70 21.01
CA GLN A 301 17.79 -1.52 20.19
C GLN A 301 18.74 -1.84 19.04
N SER A 302 18.44 -1.32 17.83
CA SER A 302 19.30 -1.43 16.67
C SER A 302 20.59 -0.66 16.86
N THR A 303 21.70 -1.31 16.50
CA THR A 303 23.03 -0.69 16.38
C THR A 303 23.50 -0.74 14.94
N TYR A 304 24.43 0.14 14.57
CA TYR A 304 24.85 0.32 13.19
C TYR A 304 26.36 0.41 13.08
N THR A 305 26.92 -0.22 12.04
CA THR A 305 28.27 0.05 11.58
C THR A 305 28.22 1.30 10.71
N ALA A 306 28.94 2.33 11.12
CA ALA A 306 29.01 3.60 10.39
C ALA A 306 29.63 3.40 9.00
N ASP A 307 29.18 4.21 8.05
CA ASP A 307 29.76 4.29 6.69
C ASP A 307 29.87 2.97 5.93
N ALA A 308 29.04 1.99 6.29
CA ALA A 308 29.06 0.66 5.67
C ALA A 308 28.52 0.64 4.23
N ILE A 309 27.76 1.66 3.82
CA ILE A 309 27.19 1.78 2.48
C ILE A 309 27.64 3.09 1.84
N PRO A 310 28.67 3.07 0.98
CA PRO A 310 29.09 4.25 0.22
C PRO A 310 28.12 4.54 -0.92
N TYR A 311 27.86 5.83 -1.20
CA TYR A 311 27.09 6.22 -2.37
C TYR A 311 28.00 6.45 -3.58
N SER A 312 27.61 5.94 -4.73
CA SER A 312 28.36 6.07 -5.98
C SER A 312 28.41 7.50 -6.54
N THR A 313 27.43 8.33 -6.19
CA THR A 313 27.27 9.69 -6.75
C THR A 313 28.37 10.69 -6.37
N ASP A 314 29.17 10.40 -5.37
CA ASP A 314 30.25 11.26 -4.90
C ASP A 314 31.55 10.50 -4.58
N ASN A 315 31.75 9.38 -5.25
CA ASN A 315 32.91 8.47 -5.09
C ASN A 315 33.03 7.91 -3.65
N GLY A 316 31.88 7.65 -3.02
CA GLY A 316 31.84 7.06 -1.68
C GLY A 316 32.12 8.01 -0.52
N ARG A 317 32.26 9.31 -0.76
CA ARG A 317 32.43 10.30 0.33
C ARG A 317 31.19 10.44 1.20
N LEU A 318 30.02 10.28 0.62
CA LEU A 318 28.77 10.16 1.36
C LEU A 318 28.49 8.67 1.58
N ALA A 319 28.36 8.28 2.82
CA ALA A 319 28.07 6.90 3.19
C ALA A 319 27.00 6.83 4.28
N ARG A 320 26.47 5.66 4.56
CA ARG A 320 25.47 5.38 5.58
C ARG A 320 25.82 4.16 6.40
N GLY A 321 25.34 4.17 7.64
CA GLY A 321 25.41 3.02 8.52
C GLY A 321 24.46 1.90 8.05
N LEU A 322 24.86 0.67 8.32
CA LEU A 322 24.06 -0.53 8.13
C LEU A 322 23.85 -1.23 9.46
N ALA A 323 22.62 -1.72 9.70
CA ALA A 323 22.28 -2.40 10.94
C ALA A 323 23.19 -3.62 11.18
N ASN A 324 23.77 -3.73 12.36
CA ASN A 324 24.72 -4.78 12.69
C ASN A 324 24.11 -6.18 12.59
N CYS A 325 22.85 -6.35 12.98
CA CYS A 325 22.17 -7.63 12.86
C CYS A 325 22.09 -8.16 11.41
N ALA A 326 22.09 -7.25 10.42
CA ALA A 326 22.12 -7.63 9.01
C ALA A 326 23.53 -7.91 8.51
N LEU A 327 24.54 -7.18 9.00
CA LEU A 327 25.95 -7.41 8.66
C LEU A 327 26.48 -8.72 9.24
N GLU A 328 26.01 -9.08 10.43
CA GLU A 328 26.47 -10.24 11.17
C GLU A 328 25.70 -11.52 10.84
N ALA A 329 24.63 -11.43 10.09
CA ALA A 329 23.84 -12.59 9.72
C ALA A 329 24.50 -13.41 8.61
N ASP A 330 24.45 -14.73 8.76
CA ASP A 330 24.86 -15.67 7.71
C ASP A 330 23.82 -15.77 6.59
N TYR A 331 22.54 -15.58 6.95
CA TYR A 331 21.40 -15.59 6.04
C TYR A 331 20.47 -14.43 6.30
N LEU A 332 19.96 -13.84 5.24
CA LEU A 332 19.02 -12.72 5.29
C LEU A 332 17.69 -13.13 4.64
N ILE A 333 16.60 -12.97 5.37
CA ILE A 333 15.25 -13.16 4.87
C ILE A 333 14.56 -11.80 4.76
N ASN A 334 14.13 -11.44 3.57
CA ASN A 334 13.43 -10.18 3.33
C ASN A 334 11.93 -10.41 3.28
N MET A 335 11.26 -10.26 4.41
CA MET A 335 9.82 -10.42 4.56
C MET A 335 9.09 -9.09 4.31
N ALA A 336 9.06 -8.68 3.03
CA ALA A 336 8.46 -7.43 2.61
C ALA A 336 6.93 -7.49 2.53
N LEU A 337 6.30 -6.32 2.58
CA LEU A 337 4.87 -6.15 2.27
C LEU A 337 4.67 -5.72 0.82
N LEU A 338 3.76 -6.40 0.12
CA LEU A 338 3.22 -5.92 -1.15
C LEU A 338 2.10 -4.91 -0.84
N LYS A 339 2.41 -3.63 -0.86
CA LYS A 339 1.43 -2.56 -0.60
C LYS A 339 1.66 -1.36 -1.50
N GLY A 340 0.62 -0.54 -1.67
CA GLY A 340 0.72 0.74 -2.37
C GLY A 340 1.65 1.73 -1.66
N HIS A 341 2.25 2.63 -2.43
CA HIS A 341 3.09 3.71 -1.92
C HIS A 341 2.92 4.98 -2.74
N GLY A 342 2.59 6.11 -2.07
CA GLY A 342 2.28 7.37 -2.74
C GLY A 342 3.39 7.94 -3.63
N GLY A 343 4.66 7.76 -3.25
CA GLY A 343 5.80 8.29 -4.00
C GLY A 343 6.45 7.30 -4.98
N GLN A 344 6.30 5.98 -4.77
CA GLN A 344 6.99 4.93 -5.52
C GLN A 344 6.05 3.94 -6.22
N GLY A 345 4.74 4.17 -6.12
CA GLY A 345 3.71 3.28 -6.65
C GLY A 345 3.50 2.04 -5.77
N VAL A 346 4.51 1.21 -5.60
CA VAL A 346 4.44 -0.04 -4.84
C VAL A 346 5.64 -0.20 -3.90
N THR A 347 5.45 -0.94 -2.80
CA THR A 347 6.55 -1.41 -1.94
C THR A 347 6.74 -2.90 -2.14
N LEU A 348 7.99 -3.32 -2.20
CA LEU A 348 8.45 -4.71 -2.30
C LEU A 348 9.78 -4.85 -1.54
N CYS A 349 10.55 -5.90 -1.87
CA CYS A 349 11.78 -6.26 -1.17
C CYS A 349 12.83 -5.14 -1.14
N ALA A 350 13.10 -4.49 -2.27
CA ALA A 350 14.10 -3.41 -2.32
C ALA A 350 13.74 -2.26 -1.39
N LYS A 351 12.44 -1.87 -1.37
CA LYS A 351 11.99 -0.80 -0.48
C LYS A 351 11.95 -1.21 1.00
N ASN A 352 11.66 -2.46 1.31
CA ASN A 352 11.77 -2.98 2.67
C ASN A 352 13.23 -2.96 3.16
N TRP A 353 14.14 -3.32 2.28
CA TRP A 353 15.57 -3.35 2.58
C TRP A 353 16.16 -1.96 2.86
N TYR A 354 15.57 -0.90 2.32
CA TYR A 354 15.95 0.48 2.64
C TYR A 354 15.93 0.80 4.14
N GLY A 355 15.02 0.19 4.91
CA GLY A 355 14.90 0.35 6.36
C GLY A 355 15.99 -0.37 7.19
N VAL A 356 16.98 -1.00 6.54
CA VAL A 356 18.14 -1.62 7.22
C VAL A 356 19.25 -0.60 7.47
N THR A 357 19.21 0.55 6.80
CA THR A 357 20.21 1.60 6.92
C THR A 357 19.89 2.56 8.07
N ASP A 358 20.91 3.20 8.61
CA ASP A 358 20.74 4.23 9.64
C ASP A 358 20.04 5.46 9.09
N ILE A 359 18.72 5.53 9.32
CA ILE A 359 17.88 6.66 8.92
C ILE A 359 17.48 7.56 10.09
N ASN A 360 17.88 7.20 11.32
CA ASN A 360 17.25 7.74 12.52
C ASN A 360 17.65 9.15 12.87
N ARG A 361 18.89 9.52 12.70
CA ARG A 361 19.39 10.79 13.24
C ARG A 361 19.15 11.97 12.32
N ASP A 362 18.87 11.74 11.06
CA ASP A 362 18.64 12.83 10.11
C ASP A 362 17.77 12.42 8.92
N PHE A 363 16.65 11.78 9.21
CA PHE A 363 15.67 11.32 8.22
C PHE A 363 15.33 12.37 7.15
N ARG A 364 15.24 13.64 7.53
CA ARG A 364 14.90 14.73 6.60
C ARG A 364 16.09 15.20 5.77
N LYS A 365 17.32 15.08 6.28
CA LYS A 365 18.53 15.59 5.62
C LYS A 365 19.25 14.54 4.79
N ASN A 366 19.03 13.26 5.05
CA ASN A 366 19.86 12.19 4.54
C ASN A 366 19.26 11.36 3.42
N GLN A 367 18.56 10.27 3.74
CA GLN A 367 18.23 9.28 2.74
C GLN A 367 17.10 9.71 1.83
N HIS A 368 16.01 10.27 2.38
CA HIS A 368 14.89 10.70 1.55
C HIS A 368 15.26 11.86 0.63
N ASN A 369 16.10 12.78 1.08
CA ASN A 369 16.55 13.88 0.24
C ASN A 369 17.51 13.42 -0.86
N ASN A 370 18.37 12.45 -0.56
CA ASN A 370 19.31 11.88 -1.54
C ASN A 370 18.59 10.96 -2.54
N PHE A 371 17.46 10.34 -2.14
CA PHE A 371 16.67 9.47 -2.98
C PHE A 371 15.70 10.22 -3.89
N ASN A 372 15.12 11.30 -3.39
CA ASN A 372 14.03 11.95 -4.10
C ASN A 372 14.54 12.98 -5.11
N GLN A 373 15.41 13.85 -4.72
CA GLN A 373 16.01 14.85 -5.63
C GLN A 373 17.08 15.63 -4.87
N ASP A 374 18.15 15.99 -5.54
CA ASP A 374 18.93 17.13 -5.09
C ASP A 374 18.14 18.44 -5.35
N ARG A 375 18.57 19.53 -4.79
CA ARG A 375 17.95 20.84 -4.99
C ARG A 375 17.95 21.31 -6.46
N GLY A 376 18.68 20.65 -7.34
CA GLY A 376 18.74 20.88 -8.78
C GLY A 376 17.83 19.95 -9.60
N GLY A 377 17.00 19.11 -8.98
CA GLY A 377 16.05 18.23 -9.65
C GLY A 377 16.63 16.97 -10.26
N LYS A 378 17.89 16.64 -9.96
CA LYS A 378 18.51 15.38 -10.41
C LYS A 378 18.31 14.28 -9.37
N PRO A 379 17.79 13.11 -9.74
CA PRO A 379 17.67 12.00 -8.81
C PRO A 379 19.06 11.52 -8.39
N ARG A 380 19.23 11.29 -7.09
CA ARG A 380 20.40 10.60 -6.55
C ARG A 380 20.00 9.17 -6.21
N TYR A 381 20.73 8.22 -6.71
CA TYR A 381 20.46 6.80 -6.52
C TYR A 381 21.50 6.21 -5.57
N MET A 382 21.03 5.35 -4.66
CA MET A 382 21.90 4.35 -4.06
C MET A 382 22.19 3.28 -5.12
N THR A 383 23.39 2.92 -5.31
CA THR A 383 23.81 1.81 -6.15
C THR A 383 24.12 0.61 -5.28
#